data_80f89796152444d8aa4d41715116609a
#
_entry.id   80f89796152444d8aa4d41715116609a
#
_cell.length_a   1.000
_cell.length_b   1.000
_cell.length_c   1.000
_cell.angle_alpha   90.00
_cell.angle_beta   90.00
_cell.angle_gamma   90.00
#
_symmetry.space_group_name_H-M   'P 1'
#
loop_
_entity.id
_entity.type
_entity.pdbx_description
1 polymer ?
#
loop_
_entity_poly.entity_id
_entity_poly.type
_entity_poly.pdbx_seq_one_letter_code
_entity_poly.pdbx_strand_id
1 'polypeptide(L)'
;MRSSLRAWQRRCIDAALEHYSATPHFFCQATPGAGKTRMAAELALALLQQGKIDLVLCFAPSCQVVDGFRTTFSQVLGQRLDGLIGAVGDVCTYQGMEHRTEAFWKLFDEYRVFAVFDEIHHCAGHDPLLSNAWGQQILQRVQDQAAFTLALSGTPWRSDDRGIALARYSNPEGRLICDYRYGLREAVADEVCRSPRIVLLDNHKVKLTEELENDSSTQVFPSIATLLRGSPVSYEDLLCHDGLLNQLLGLGIEKLDEVRAIKPDAAGLVVATNIEHARQVALALAARGESYRVVTNRTPDAQQVINEFKSSDCRWIVAVGMISEGTDIPRLQVCCYLSRIRTELHYRQVLGRVLRRTGSTDNLAWLFVLAEPTLEEFSQRVADDLPEDLAILTQVQVPAMGLETPTDDMTAISQVEGLASKDSDRHAGTNVESALSLSCLEAPPIYQISFSQHYRQQLLVVC
;
A
#
# COMPACT_ATOMS: atom_id res chain seq x y z
N MET A 1 20.26 -24.04 8.79
CA MET A 1 21.21 -22.93 9.06
C MET A 1 20.40 -21.71 9.46
N ARG A 2 20.63 -21.10 10.63
CA ARG A 2 20.03 -19.80 10.96
C ARG A 2 20.59 -18.77 9.99
N SER A 3 19.77 -18.12 9.18
CA SER A 3 20.25 -17.03 8.33
C SER A 3 20.81 -15.92 9.25
N SER A 4 21.96 -15.35 8.88
CA SER A 4 22.57 -14.28 9.66
C SER A 4 21.67 -13.05 9.67
N LEU A 5 21.59 -12.35 10.81
CA LEU A 5 20.92 -11.07 10.90
C LEU A 5 21.57 -10.05 9.96
N ARG A 6 20.74 -9.23 9.32
CA ARG A 6 21.18 -8.04 8.58
C ARG A 6 21.81 -7.02 9.54
N ALA A 7 22.71 -6.19 9.04
CA ALA A 7 23.42 -5.21 9.87
C ALA A 7 22.47 -4.26 10.62
N TRP A 8 21.43 -3.75 9.92
CA TRP A 8 20.43 -2.87 10.53
C TRP A 8 19.63 -3.56 11.64
N GLN A 9 19.31 -4.86 11.50
CA GLN A 9 18.58 -5.61 12.53
C GLN A 9 19.39 -5.72 13.82
N ARG A 10 20.69 -5.99 13.71
CA ARG A 10 21.59 -6.00 14.88
C ARG A 10 21.64 -4.66 15.56
N ARG A 11 21.90 -3.58 14.79
CA ARG A 11 21.91 -2.21 15.35
C ARG A 11 20.59 -1.83 16.03
N CYS A 12 19.45 -2.23 15.44
CA CYS A 12 18.14 -1.96 16.03
C CYS A 12 17.93 -2.74 17.34
N ILE A 13 18.34 -4.01 17.40
CA ILE A 13 18.27 -4.82 18.63
C ILE A 13 19.13 -4.21 19.73
N ASP A 14 20.38 -3.83 19.42
CA ASP A 14 21.29 -3.20 20.38
C ASP A 14 20.71 -1.89 20.91
N ALA A 15 20.19 -1.03 20.01
CA ALA A 15 19.52 0.21 20.38
C ALA A 15 18.28 -0.01 21.26
N ALA A 16 17.46 -1.02 20.95
CA ALA A 16 16.29 -1.36 21.75
C ALA A 16 16.66 -1.86 23.15
N LEU A 17 17.67 -2.72 23.27
CA LEU A 17 18.16 -3.23 24.56
C LEU A 17 18.74 -2.12 25.45
N GLU A 18 19.43 -1.16 24.84
CA GLU A 18 19.93 0.04 25.55
C GLU A 18 18.76 0.93 25.99
N HIS A 19 17.83 1.22 25.09
CA HIS A 19 16.66 2.07 25.35
C HIS A 19 15.77 1.52 26.48
N TYR A 20 15.58 0.21 26.54
CA TYR A 20 14.80 -0.45 27.60
C TYR A 20 15.41 -0.36 28.99
N SER A 21 16.62 0.14 29.13
CA SER A 21 17.18 0.50 30.45
C SER A 21 16.54 1.77 31.05
N ALA A 22 15.96 2.64 30.20
CA ALA A 22 15.39 3.92 30.59
C ALA A 22 13.85 3.98 30.42
N THR A 23 13.32 3.40 29.34
CA THR A 23 11.87 3.44 29.03
C THR A 23 11.39 2.10 28.47
N PRO A 24 10.15 1.66 28.79
CA PRO A 24 9.64 0.37 28.34
C PRO A 24 9.14 0.35 26.89
N HIS A 25 9.02 1.52 26.24
CA HIS A 25 8.42 1.63 24.91
C HIS A 25 9.48 1.94 23.86
N PHE A 26 9.50 1.17 22.76
CA PHE A 26 10.41 1.37 21.65
C PHE A 26 9.65 1.41 20.32
N PHE A 27 9.82 2.48 19.56
CA PHE A 27 9.19 2.69 18.27
C PHE A 27 10.21 2.54 17.13
N CYS A 28 10.06 1.50 16.32
CA CYS A 28 10.92 1.23 15.18
C CYS A 28 10.18 1.47 13.86
N GLN A 29 10.65 2.44 13.08
CA GLN A 29 10.28 2.60 11.68
C GLN A 29 11.24 1.77 10.82
N ALA A 30 10.72 0.84 10.01
CA ALA A 30 11.51 0.13 9.02
C ALA A 30 10.71 -0.13 7.76
N THR A 31 11.32 0.14 6.59
CA THR A 31 10.66 0.03 5.29
C THR A 31 10.02 -1.35 5.08
N PRO A 32 8.93 -1.49 4.31
CA PRO A 32 8.37 -2.77 3.93
C PRO A 32 9.43 -3.68 3.28
N GLY A 33 9.43 -4.97 3.63
CA GLY A 33 10.43 -5.93 3.11
C GLY A 33 11.78 -5.94 3.85
N ALA A 34 12.04 -5.01 4.76
CA ALA A 34 13.28 -4.95 5.54
C ALA A 34 13.50 -6.15 6.49
N GLY A 35 12.43 -6.88 6.85
CA GLY A 35 12.50 -8.03 7.76
C GLY A 35 12.28 -7.68 9.22
N LYS A 36 11.32 -6.77 9.49
CA LYS A 36 10.88 -6.34 10.84
C LYS A 36 10.58 -7.50 11.76
N THR A 37 9.78 -8.48 11.29
CA THR A 37 9.36 -9.65 12.08
C THR A 37 10.53 -10.46 12.60
N ARG A 38 11.57 -10.66 11.77
CA ARG A 38 12.79 -11.37 12.19
C ARG A 38 13.55 -10.60 13.25
N MET A 39 13.70 -9.30 13.09
CA MET A 39 14.34 -8.41 14.08
C MET A 39 13.60 -8.49 15.43
N ALA A 40 12.25 -8.38 15.41
CA ALA A 40 11.43 -8.46 16.61
C ALA A 40 11.56 -9.82 17.34
N ALA A 41 11.61 -10.92 16.58
CA ALA A 41 11.78 -12.25 17.16
C ALA A 41 13.16 -12.44 17.82
N GLU A 42 14.22 -11.90 17.20
CA GLU A 42 15.57 -11.96 17.79
C GLU A 42 15.71 -11.05 19.02
N LEU A 43 15.02 -9.88 19.02
CA LEU A 43 14.95 -9.03 20.21
C LEU A 43 14.21 -9.76 21.36
N ALA A 44 13.08 -10.42 21.06
CA ALA A 44 12.36 -11.24 22.03
C ALA A 44 13.26 -12.36 22.61
N LEU A 45 14.03 -13.05 21.75
CA LEU A 45 14.99 -14.06 22.18
C LEU A 45 16.05 -13.48 23.13
N ALA A 46 16.59 -12.32 22.80
CA ALA A 46 17.59 -11.66 23.65
C ALA A 46 17.01 -11.28 25.03
N LEU A 47 15.78 -10.76 25.07
CA LEU A 47 15.11 -10.41 26.32
C LEU A 47 14.78 -11.64 27.18
N LEU A 48 14.33 -12.76 26.55
CA LEU A 48 14.11 -14.04 27.24
C LEU A 48 15.41 -14.60 27.83
N GLN A 49 16.50 -14.61 27.04
CA GLN A 49 17.80 -15.10 27.49
C GLN A 49 18.40 -14.27 28.63
N GLN A 50 18.09 -12.97 28.67
CA GLN A 50 18.49 -12.07 29.77
C GLN A 50 17.56 -12.21 30.99
N GLY A 51 16.52 -13.02 30.92
CA GLY A 51 15.52 -13.15 31.98
C GLY A 51 14.74 -11.86 32.24
N LYS A 52 14.60 -10.98 31.26
CA LYS A 52 13.88 -9.71 31.38
C LYS A 52 12.39 -9.84 31.09
N ILE A 53 11.99 -10.88 30.37
CA ILE A 53 10.60 -11.18 30.03
C ILE A 53 10.29 -12.68 30.24
N ASP A 54 9.02 -13.00 30.42
CA ASP A 54 8.52 -14.37 30.58
C ASP A 54 7.67 -14.80 29.39
N LEU A 55 6.91 -13.86 28.79
CA LEU A 55 5.98 -14.11 27.69
C LEU A 55 6.15 -13.10 26.55
N VAL A 56 5.78 -13.53 25.34
CA VAL A 56 5.75 -12.69 24.14
C VAL A 56 4.33 -12.66 23.57
N LEU A 57 3.72 -11.49 23.49
CA LEU A 57 2.41 -11.30 22.87
C LEU A 57 2.57 -10.38 21.65
N CYS A 58 2.11 -10.86 20.48
CA CYS A 58 2.21 -10.10 19.23
C CYS A 58 0.83 -9.75 18.71
N PHE A 59 0.69 -8.54 18.19
CA PHE A 59 -0.54 -7.99 17.62
C PHE A 59 -0.28 -7.52 16.19
N ALA A 60 -1.16 -7.91 15.26
CA ALA A 60 -0.95 -7.70 13.84
C ALA A 60 -2.25 -7.32 13.10
N PRO A 61 -2.18 -6.67 11.92
CA PRO A 61 -3.39 -6.18 11.23
C PRO A 61 -4.23 -7.27 10.58
N SER A 62 -3.66 -8.44 10.26
CA SER A 62 -4.38 -9.50 9.53
C SER A 62 -3.93 -10.90 9.93
N CYS A 63 -4.79 -11.90 9.67
CA CYS A 63 -4.49 -13.32 9.92
C CYS A 63 -3.23 -13.79 9.17
N GLN A 64 -2.97 -13.29 7.98
CA GLN A 64 -1.76 -13.63 7.20
C GLN A 64 -0.48 -13.18 7.91
N VAL A 65 -0.50 -11.97 8.48
CA VAL A 65 0.63 -11.44 9.26
C VAL A 65 0.80 -12.25 10.54
N VAL A 66 -0.31 -12.61 11.21
CA VAL A 66 -0.29 -13.49 12.41
C VAL A 66 0.42 -14.80 12.12
N ASP A 67 0.11 -15.48 11.01
CA ASP A 67 0.75 -16.75 10.63
C ASP A 67 2.25 -16.57 10.34
N GLY A 68 2.61 -15.46 9.68
CA GLY A 68 4.01 -15.10 9.44
C GLY A 68 4.80 -14.85 10.74
N PHE A 69 4.20 -14.13 11.69
CA PHE A 69 4.77 -13.90 13.02
C PHE A 69 4.93 -15.21 13.77
N ARG A 70 3.87 -16.01 13.85
CA ARG A 70 3.89 -17.31 14.55
C ARG A 70 4.99 -18.21 14.02
N THR A 71 5.12 -18.30 12.71
CA THR A 71 6.17 -19.10 12.05
C THR A 71 7.57 -18.55 12.36
N THR A 72 7.79 -17.26 12.17
CA THR A 72 9.12 -16.65 12.35
C THR A 72 9.57 -16.70 13.81
N PHE A 73 8.69 -16.31 14.74
CA PHE A 73 9.01 -16.33 16.17
C PHE A 73 9.26 -17.75 16.67
N SER A 74 8.41 -18.73 16.29
CA SER A 74 8.62 -20.12 16.71
C SER A 74 9.96 -20.67 16.20
N GLN A 75 10.38 -20.32 14.99
CA GLN A 75 11.69 -20.71 14.44
C GLN A 75 12.86 -20.06 15.19
N VAL A 76 12.72 -18.79 15.56
CA VAL A 76 13.80 -18.05 16.26
C VAL A 76 13.89 -18.48 17.71
N LEU A 77 12.77 -18.52 18.42
CA LEU A 77 12.70 -18.83 19.84
C LEU A 77 12.94 -20.33 20.13
N GLY A 78 12.69 -21.21 19.14
CA GLY A 78 12.69 -22.67 19.34
C GLY A 78 11.52 -23.16 20.20
N GLN A 79 10.48 -22.33 20.35
CA GLN A 79 9.30 -22.57 21.17
C GLN A 79 8.04 -22.13 20.42
N ARG A 80 6.88 -22.67 20.79
CA ARG A 80 5.61 -22.32 20.14
C ARG A 80 5.13 -20.93 20.57
N LEU A 81 4.48 -20.23 19.64
CA LEU A 81 3.84 -18.94 19.85
C LEU A 81 2.36 -19.01 19.40
N ASP A 82 1.61 -19.96 19.93
CA ASP A 82 0.24 -20.32 19.53
C ASP A 82 -0.81 -20.16 20.63
N GLY A 83 -0.41 -19.64 21.80
CA GLY A 83 -1.30 -19.43 22.93
C GLY A 83 -1.75 -20.71 23.66
N LEU A 84 -1.24 -21.88 23.27
CA LEU A 84 -1.58 -23.16 23.91
C LEU A 84 -0.65 -23.45 25.08
N ILE A 85 -1.03 -24.44 25.91
CA ILE A 85 -0.25 -24.84 27.08
C ILE A 85 1.19 -25.17 26.69
N GLY A 86 2.15 -24.52 27.35
CA GLY A 86 3.57 -24.67 27.08
C GLY A 86 4.10 -23.81 25.91
N ALA A 87 3.29 -22.92 25.35
CA ALA A 87 3.76 -21.89 24.44
C ALA A 87 4.40 -20.72 25.22
N VAL A 88 5.40 -20.07 24.63
CA VAL A 88 6.05 -18.88 25.20
C VAL A 88 5.26 -17.58 24.94
N GLY A 89 4.10 -17.68 24.29
CA GLY A 89 3.24 -16.55 24.02
C GLY A 89 2.19 -16.84 22.96
N ASP A 90 1.60 -15.78 22.43
CA ASP A 90 0.55 -15.85 21.40
C ASP A 90 0.68 -14.70 20.38
N VAL A 91 0.08 -14.92 19.21
CA VAL A 91 -0.08 -13.89 18.16
C VAL A 91 -1.54 -13.77 17.81
N CYS A 92 -2.10 -12.58 17.86
CA CYS A 92 -3.47 -12.32 17.44
C CYS A 92 -3.59 -11.09 16.55
N THR A 93 -4.73 -10.96 15.86
CA THR A 93 -5.04 -9.75 15.11
C THR A 93 -5.51 -8.63 16.04
N TYR A 94 -5.42 -7.37 15.61
CA TYR A 94 -6.01 -6.23 16.33
C TYR A 94 -7.51 -6.42 16.55
N GLN A 95 -8.23 -6.93 15.57
CA GLN A 95 -9.64 -7.28 15.72
C GLN A 95 -9.85 -8.40 16.75
N GLY A 96 -8.96 -9.41 16.76
CA GLY A 96 -9.00 -10.49 17.74
C GLY A 96 -8.73 -10.02 19.16
N MET A 97 -8.00 -8.92 19.33
CA MET A 97 -7.71 -8.32 20.64
C MET A 97 -9.00 -7.87 21.38
N GLU A 98 -9.99 -7.36 20.65
CA GLU A 98 -11.28 -6.93 21.22
C GLU A 98 -12.08 -8.08 21.85
N HIS A 99 -11.85 -9.29 21.40
CA HIS A 99 -12.57 -10.49 21.86
C HIS A 99 -11.81 -11.29 22.91
N ARG A 100 -10.65 -10.80 23.39
CA ARG A 100 -9.89 -11.49 24.44
C ARG A 100 -10.58 -11.35 25.80
N THR A 101 -10.57 -12.44 26.57
CA THR A 101 -11.15 -12.48 27.90
C THR A 101 -10.27 -11.74 28.92
N GLU A 102 -10.85 -11.40 30.08
CA GLU A 102 -10.07 -10.83 31.20
C GLU A 102 -8.92 -11.76 31.66
N ALA A 103 -9.06 -13.07 31.50
CA ALA A 103 -7.99 -14.01 31.82
C ALA A 103 -6.75 -13.81 30.92
N PHE A 104 -6.95 -13.42 29.65
CA PHE A 104 -5.83 -13.06 28.77
C PHE A 104 -5.12 -11.78 29.23
N TRP A 105 -5.88 -10.77 29.66
CA TRP A 105 -5.30 -9.50 30.11
C TRP A 105 -4.56 -9.63 31.44
N LYS A 106 -4.97 -10.56 32.34
CA LYS A 106 -4.24 -10.86 33.56
C LYS A 106 -2.82 -11.39 33.33
N LEU A 107 -2.49 -11.87 32.13
CA LEU A 107 -1.11 -12.24 31.79
C LEU A 107 -0.13 -11.08 31.96
N PHE A 108 -0.59 -9.84 31.76
CA PHE A 108 0.25 -8.66 31.96
C PHE A 108 0.50 -8.35 33.46
N ASP A 109 -0.40 -8.76 34.34
CA ASP A 109 -0.25 -8.59 35.78
C ASP A 109 0.64 -9.67 36.39
N GLU A 110 0.57 -10.91 35.82
CA GLU A 110 1.21 -12.10 36.38
C GLU A 110 2.60 -12.37 35.82
N TYR A 111 2.88 -11.90 34.60
CA TYR A 111 4.12 -12.17 33.87
C TYR A 111 4.74 -10.89 33.30
N ARG A 112 6.06 -10.89 33.13
CA ARG A 112 6.76 -9.84 32.40
C ARG A 112 6.56 -10.05 30.90
N VAL A 113 5.60 -9.33 30.35
CA VAL A 113 5.18 -9.50 28.95
C VAL A 113 5.98 -8.55 28.04
N PHE A 114 6.51 -9.07 26.94
CA PHE A 114 6.96 -8.30 25.79
C PHE A 114 5.83 -8.22 24.76
N ALA A 115 5.28 -7.04 24.56
CA ALA A 115 4.20 -6.79 23.60
C ALA A 115 4.74 -6.19 22.29
N VAL A 116 4.49 -6.88 21.16
CA VAL A 116 4.95 -6.48 19.83
C VAL A 116 3.74 -6.09 18.97
N PHE A 117 3.78 -4.90 18.38
CA PHE A 117 2.73 -4.37 17.54
C PHE A 117 3.24 -4.16 16.12
N ASP A 118 2.76 -4.94 15.14
CA ASP A 118 3.12 -4.74 13.73
C ASP A 118 2.12 -3.82 13.03
N GLU A 119 2.64 -2.91 12.21
CA GLU A 119 1.88 -1.85 11.55
C GLU A 119 1.00 -1.08 12.55
N ILE A 120 1.61 -0.63 13.66
CA ILE A 120 0.94 0.05 14.78
C ILE A 120 0.12 1.28 14.37
N HIS A 121 0.39 1.86 13.18
CA HIS A 121 -0.37 2.98 12.64
C HIS A 121 -1.88 2.69 12.45
N HIS A 122 -2.29 1.41 12.44
CA HIS A 122 -3.71 1.04 12.49
C HIS A 122 -4.37 1.39 13.83
N CYS A 123 -3.59 1.52 14.90
CA CYS A 123 -4.07 1.80 16.26
C CYS A 123 -4.00 3.31 16.52
N ALA A 124 -5.12 4.02 16.26
CA ALA A 124 -5.21 5.43 16.59
C ALA A 124 -5.36 5.64 18.10
N GLY A 125 -4.58 6.55 18.66
CA GLY A 125 -4.75 6.93 20.05
C GLY A 125 -3.48 7.45 20.67
N HIS A 126 -3.44 8.77 20.84
CA HIS A 126 -2.56 9.46 21.78
C HIS A 126 -3.39 9.93 22.99
N ASP A 127 -4.70 10.09 22.77
CA ASP A 127 -5.71 10.45 23.76
C ASP A 127 -6.79 9.34 23.75
N PRO A 128 -7.17 8.76 24.91
CA PRO A 128 -8.23 7.76 25.00
C PRO A 128 -9.57 8.19 24.39
N LEU A 129 -9.89 9.49 24.38
CA LEU A 129 -11.11 10.05 23.81
C LEU A 129 -11.08 10.11 22.26
N LEU A 130 -9.90 10.16 21.66
CA LEU A 130 -9.69 10.24 20.20
C LEU A 130 -9.19 8.93 19.60
N SER A 131 -9.01 7.89 20.42
CA SER A 131 -8.51 6.59 19.98
C SER A 131 -9.59 5.77 19.27
N ASN A 132 -9.17 4.92 18.32
CA ASN A 132 -10.04 3.86 17.85
C ASN A 132 -10.07 2.71 18.87
N ALA A 133 -10.97 1.73 18.68
CA ALA A 133 -11.14 0.62 19.63
C ALA A 133 -9.83 -0.12 19.92
N TRP A 134 -8.97 -0.32 18.92
CA TRP A 134 -7.69 -0.99 19.07
C TRP A 134 -6.67 -0.15 19.85
N GLY A 135 -6.55 1.14 19.52
CA GLY A 135 -5.69 2.06 20.25
C GLY A 135 -6.09 2.19 21.71
N GLN A 136 -7.40 2.25 21.99
CA GLN A 136 -7.94 2.30 23.34
C GLN A 136 -7.55 1.08 24.18
N GLN A 137 -7.64 -0.14 23.60
CA GLN A 137 -7.20 -1.37 24.26
C GLN A 137 -5.71 -1.33 24.60
N ILE A 138 -4.87 -0.85 23.66
CA ILE A 138 -3.43 -0.73 23.90
C ILE A 138 -3.15 0.24 25.05
N LEU A 139 -3.77 1.42 25.04
CA LEU A 139 -3.55 2.44 26.07
C LEU A 139 -4.04 1.98 27.45
N GLN A 140 -5.18 1.27 27.53
CA GLN A 140 -5.77 0.85 28.79
C GLN A 140 -5.20 -0.43 29.37
N ARG A 141 -4.79 -1.39 28.52
CA ARG A 141 -4.45 -2.76 28.94
C ARG A 141 -2.97 -3.11 28.80
N VAL A 142 -2.22 -2.35 28.01
CA VAL A 142 -0.85 -2.74 27.67
C VAL A 142 0.18 -1.68 28.04
N GLN A 143 -0.12 -0.41 27.80
CA GLN A 143 0.87 0.68 27.91
C GLN A 143 1.62 0.67 29.25
N ASP A 144 0.91 0.61 30.36
CA ASP A 144 1.48 0.68 31.71
C ASP A 144 1.69 -0.69 32.36
N GLN A 145 1.30 -1.79 31.68
CA GLN A 145 1.34 -3.14 32.21
C GLN A 145 2.43 -4.00 31.58
N ALA A 146 2.75 -3.77 30.32
CA ALA A 146 3.79 -4.53 29.62
C ALA A 146 5.18 -4.23 30.20
N ALA A 147 6.00 -5.26 30.40
CA ALA A 147 7.40 -5.06 30.78
C ALA A 147 8.17 -4.27 29.70
N PHE A 148 7.92 -4.61 28.42
CA PHE A 148 8.42 -3.86 27.29
C PHE A 148 7.43 -3.91 26.13
N THR A 149 7.43 -2.85 25.30
CA THR A 149 6.67 -2.82 24.05
C THR A 149 7.57 -2.51 22.86
N LEU A 150 7.27 -3.11 21.71
CA LEU A 150 7.89 -2.82 20.43
C LEU A 150 6.82 -2.44 19.42
N ALA A 151 6.79 -1.19 19.04
CA ALA A 151 5.92 -0.68 17.99
C ALA A 151 6.66 -0.68 16.64
N LEU A 152 6.11 -1.35 15.63
CA LEU A 152 6.67 -1.49 14.30
C LEU A 152 5.78 -0.81 13.26
N SER A 153 6.35 -0.04 12.35
CA SER A 153 5.65 0.44 11.16
C SER A 153 6.62 0.72 10.02
N GLY A 154 6.19 0.43 8.79
CA GLY A 154 6.90 0.85 7.58
C GLY A 154 6.49 2.25 7.15
N THR A 155 5.29 2.67 7.53
CA THR A 155 4.63 3.91 7.16
C THR A 155 3.97 4.51 8.39
N PRO A 156 4.73 5.13 9.30
CA PRO A 156 4.26 5.53 10.62
C PRO A 156 3.47 6.85 10.60
N TRP A 157 2.50 6.96 9.73
CA TRP A 157 1.57 8.09 9.65
C TRP A 157 0.17 7.60 9.31
N ARG A 158 -0.79 8.45 9.57
CA ARG A 158 -2.21 8.18 9.37
C ARG A 158 -2.81 9.27 8.49
N SER A 159 -3.85 8.91 7.74
CA SER A 159 -4.59 9.85 6.89
C SER A 159 -5.65 10.67 7.63
N ASP A 160 -5.89 10.35 8.92
CA ASP A 160 -6.92 11.00 9.76
C ASP A 160 -6.34 11.96 10.81
N ASP A 161 -5.08 12.34 10.70
CA ASP A 161 -4.32 13.24 11.58
C ASP A 161 -4.37 12.88 13.09
N ARG A 162 -4.81 11.65 13.40
CA ARG A 162 -4.81 11.14 14.78
C ARG A 162 -3.45 10.59 15.15
N GLY A 163 -3.07 10.76 16.42
CA GLY A 163 -1.86 10.15 16.95
C GLY A 163 -1.92 8.62 16.93
N ILE A 164 -0.76 7.98 16.87
CA ILE A 164 -0.59 6.53 16.92
C ILE A 164 -0.40 6.11 18.37
N ALA A 165 -1.01 5.01 18.82
CA ALA A 165 -0.83 4.47 20.15
C ALA A 165 0.65 4.15 20.43
N LEU A 166 1.13 4.42 21.65
CA LEU A 166 2.52 4.27 22.10
C LEU A 166 3.54 5.16 21.36
N ALA A 167 3.09 6.03 20.46
CA ALA A 167 3.99 6.94 19.74
C ALA A 167 4.24 8.22 20.53
N ARG A 168 5.44 8.79 20.35
CA ARG A 168 5.81 10.10 20.89
C ARG A 168 5.91 11.11 19.76
N TYR A 169 5.56 12.36 20.05
CA TYR A 169 5.57 13.44 19.06
C TYR A 169 6.39 14.62 19.59
N SER A 170 7.10 15.31 18.69
CA SER A 170 7.84 16.53 19.04
C SER A 170 6.88 17.67 19.34
N ASN A 171 7.30 18.60 20.19
CA ASN A 171 6.55 19.81 20.50
C ASN A 171 7.46 21.03 20.15
N PRO A 172 6.98 22.00 19.34
CA PRO A 172 5.60 22.20 18.88
C PRO A 172 5.24 21.54 17.53
N GLU A 173 6.18 20.92 16.78
CA GLU A 173 5.98 20.55 15.37
C GLU A 173 5.07 19.33 15.18
N GLY A 174 4.77 18.57 16.24
CA GLY A 174 3.92 17.37 16.16
C GLY A 174 4.52 16.23 15.31
N ARG A 175 5.86 16.20 15.12
CA ARG A 175 6.51 15.17 14.33
C ARG A 175 6.70 13.90 15.14
N LEU A 176 6.41 12.76 14.54
CA LEU A 176 6.62 11.45 15.15
C LEU A 176 8.10 11.24 15.49
N ILE A 177 8.37 10.86 16.74
CA ILE A 177 9.68 10.49 17.23
C ILE A 177 9.82 8.97 17.14
N CYS A 178 10.71 8.50 16.26
CA CYS A 178 11.09 7.09 16.20
C CYS A 178 12.39 6.87 16.94
N ASP A 179 12.44 5.82 17.78
CA ASP A 179 13.66 5.45 18.52
C ASP A 179 14.70 4.80 17.62
N TYR A 180 14.23 4.14 16.56
CA TYR A 180 15.08 3.62 15.48
C TYR A 180 14.40 3.82 14.12
N ARG A 181 15.18 4.24 13.13
CA ARG A 181 14.70 4.46 11.77
C ARG A 181 15.59 3.71 10.79
N TYR A 182 14.93 2.93 9.90
CA TYR A 182 15.57 2.26 8.77
C TYR A 182 14.68 2.48 7.55
N GLY A 183 14.94 3.56 6.83
CA GLY A 183 14.15 4.04 5.71
C GLY A 183 14.41 3.25 4.43
N LEU A 184 13.73 3.67 3.36
CA LEU A 184 13.93 3.09 2.03
C LEU A 184 15.34 3.36 1.51
N ARG A 185 15.88 4.56 1.78
CA ARG A 185 17.24 4.97 1.42
C ARG A 185 18.28 3.96 1.90
N GLU A 186 18.28 3.69 3.21
CA GLU A 186 19.23 2.75 3.81
C GLU A 186 18.99 1.32 3.30
N ALA A 187 17.73 0.93 3.10
CA ALA A 187 17.39 -0.41 2.64
C ALA A 187 17.83 -0.67 1.19
N VAL A 188 17.81 0.33 0.33
CA VAL A 188 18.33 0.27 -1.04
C VAL A 188 19.87 0.24 -1.00
N ALA A 189 20.50 1.12 -0.24
CA ALA A 189 21.96 1.18 -0.09
C ALA A 189 22.53 -0.13 0.50
N ASP A 190 21.85 -0.73 1.47
CA ASP A 190 22.21 -2.03 2.07
C ASP A 190 21.82 -3.24 1.18
N GLU A 191 21.29 -3.01 -0.02
CA GLU A 191 20.81 -4.04 -0.94
C GLU A 191 19.72 -4.96 -0.35
N VAL A 192 18.96 -4.47 0.61
CA VAL A 192 17.86 -5.20 1.26
C VAL A 192 16.57 -5.11 0.45
N CYS A 193 16.35 -3.95 -0.18
CA CYS A 193 15.22 -3.69 -1.06
C CYS A 193 15.68 -3.38 -2.48
N ARG A 194 14.77 -3.57 -3.45
CA ARG A 194 14.95 -3.08 -4.82
C ARG A 194 14.88 -1.55 -4.84
N SER A 195 15.62 -0.92 -5.75
CA SER A 195 15.47 0.48 -6.06
C SER A 195 14.20 0.70 -6.88
N PRO A 196 13.29 1.60 -6.47
CA PRO A 196 12.07 1.88 -7.23
C PRO A 196 12.35 2.71 -8.47
N ARG A 197 11.62 2.40 -9.53
CA ARG A 197 11.49 3.17 -10.78
C ARG A 197 10.04 3.52 -10.94
N ILE A 198 9.70 4.78 -10.80
CA ILE A 198 8.31 5.25 -10.88
C ILE A 198 8.12 5.94 -12.21
N VAL A 199 7.17 5.45 -13.00
CA VAL A 199 6.81 5.98 -14.31
C VAL A 199 5.46 6.66 -14.20
N LEU A 200 5.45 7.98 -14.31
CA LEU A 200 4.24 8.80 -14.37
C LEU A 200 3.78 8.89 -15.81
N LEU A 201 2.58 8.40 -16.10
CA LEU A 201 1.96 8.45 -17.42
C LEU A 201 1.05 9.68 -17.52
N ASP A 202 1.36 10.58 -18.42
CA ASP A 202 0.55 11.76 -18.75
C ASP A 202 0.20 11.78 -20.25
N ASN A 203 -0.75 12.63 -20.64
CA ASN A 203 -1.09 12.87 -22.03
C ASN A 203 -1.12 14.38 -22.29
N HIS A 204 -0.41 14.81 -23.35
CA HIS A 204 -0.25 16.24 -23.64
C HIS A 204 -1.44 16.87 -24.39
N LYS A 205 -2.44 16.08 -24.79
CA LYS A 205 -3.64 16.56 -25.49
C LYS A 205 -4.83 15.66 -25.14
N VAL A 206 -5.53 16.04 -24.09
CA VAL A 206 -6.77 15.37 -23.68
C VAL A 206 -7.93 16.22 -24.16
N LYS A 207 -8.84 15.64 -24.94
CA LYS A 207 -10.06 16.32 -25.37
C LYS A 207 -11.23 15.81 -24.55
N LEU A 208 -12.00 16.74 -24.02
CA LEU A 208 -13.29 16.47 -23.37
C LEU A 208 -14.38 17.08 -24.22
N THR A 209 -15.28 16.25 -24.72
CA THR A 209 -16.47 16.70 -25.45
C THR A 209 -17.67 16.52 -24.53
N GLU A 210 -18.39 17.61 -24.31
CA GLU A 210 -19.65 17.64 -23.60
C GLU A 210 -20.77 17.66 -24.62
N GLU A 211 -21.65 16.66 -24.60
CA GLU A 211 -22.81 16.56 -25.47
C GLU A 211 -24.06 16.97 -24.69
N LEU A 212 -24.73 18.04 -25.14
CA LEU A 212 -26.04 18.48 -24.71
C LEU A 212 -27.03 18.17 -25.85
N GLU A 213 -28.32 18.03 -25.55
CA GLU A 213 -29.37 17.59 -26.52
C GLU A 213 -29.32 18.29 -27.91
N ASN A 214 -28.81 19.52 -28.00
CA ASN A 214 -28.72 20.30 -29.25
C ASN A 214 -27.38 21.03 -29.46
N ASP A 215 -26.37 20.78 -28.61
CA ASP A 215 -25.07 21.46 -28.70
C ASP A 215 -23.93 20.54 -28.24
N SER A 216 -22.76 20.74 -28.78
CA SER A 216 -21.56 20.01 -28.30
C SER A 216 -20.43 21.01 -28.13
N SER A 217 -19.81 20.96 -26.96
CA SER A 217 -18.61 21.77 -26.69
C SER A 217 -17.39 20.86 -26.48
N THR A 218 -16.27 21.22 -27.08
CA THR A 218 -15.01 20.48 -26.94
C THR A 218 -13.96 21.36 -26.29
N GLN A 219 -13.41 20.90 -25.20
CA GLN A 219 -12.29 21.53 -24.50
C GLN A 219 -11.04 20.66 -24.65
N VAL A 220 -9.87 21.30 -24.73
CA VAL A 220 -8.58 20.60 -24.85
C VAL A 220 -7.71 20.94 -23.65
N PHE A 221 -7.20 19.92 -22.98
CA PHE A 221 -6.35 20.05 -21.81
C PHE A 221 -4.92 19.57 -22.13
N PRO A 222 -3.87 20.29 -21.67
CA PRO A 222 -2.48 19.96 -21.97
C PRO A 222 -1.91 18.85 -21.06
N SER A 223 -2.67 18.34 -20.10
CA SER A 223 -2.26 17.27 -19.20
C SER A 223 -3.46 16.65 -18.49
N ILE A 224 -3.28 15.45 -17.94
CA ILE A 224 -4.26 14.79 -17.05
C ILE A 224 -4.53 15.67 -15.83
N ALA A 225 -3.50 16.26 -15.24
CA ALA A 225 -3.64 17.14 -14.08
C ALA A 225 -4.52 18.37 -14.36
N THR A 226 -4.42 18.96 -15.55
CA THR A 226 -5.26 20.11 -15.94
C THR A 226 -6.69 19.70 -16.24
N LEU A 227 -6.90 18.53 -16.83
CA LEU A 227 -8.24 17.94 -17.01
C LEU A 227 -8.94 17.75 -15.67
N LEU A 228 -8.29 17.08 -14.71
CA LEU A 228 -8.86 16.79 -13.38
C LEU A 228 -9.20 18.05 -12.57
N ARG A 229 -8.47 19.16 -12.79
CA ARG A 229 -8.75 20.43 -12.10
C ARG A 229 -9.81 21.28 -12.80
N GLY A 230 -9.93 21.18 -14.12
CA GLY A 230 -10.74 22.08 -14.94
C GLY A 230 -12.00 21.44 -15.52
N SER A 231 -12.34 20.20 -15.15
CA SER A 231 -13.50 19.49 -15.68
C SER A 231 -14.20 18.67 -14.60
N PRO A 232 -15.44 18.20 -14.84
CA PRO A 232 -16.17 17.31 -13.92
C PRO A 232 -15.66 15.87 -13.92
N VAL A 233 -14.68 15.53 -14.76
CA VAL A 233 -14.11 14.18 -14.88
C VAL A 233 -13.40 13.79 -13.60
N SER A 234 -13.77 12.66 -13.01
CA SER A 234 -13.12 12.13 -11.83
C SER A 234 -11.87 11.32 -12.19
N TYR A 235 -10.96 11.16 -11.21
CA TYR A 235 -9.80 10.28 -11.38
C TYR A 235 -10.21 8.82 -11.61
N GLU A 236 -11.31 8.36 -11.01
CA GLU A 236 -11.85 7.01 -11.19
C GLU A 236 -12.32 6.76 -12.63
N ASP A 237 -12.95 7.77 -13.26
CA ASP A 237 -13.35 7.70 -14.67
C ASP A 237 -12.14 7.51 -15.58
N LEU A 238 -11.04 8.21 -15.29
CA LEU A 238 -9.80 8.05 -16.05
C LEU A 238 -9.18 6.66 -15.90
N LEU A 239 -9.21 6.08 -14.69
CA LEU A 239 -8.70 4.73 -14.45
C LEU A 239 -9.48 3.67 -15.21
N CYS A 240 -10.79 3.88 -15.40
CA CYS A 240 -11.67 2.97 -16.14
C CYS A 240 -11.69 3.23 -17.65
N HIS A 241 -11.01 4.30 -18.13
CA HIS A 241 -10.96 4.62 -19.54
C HIS A 241 -10.08 3.63 -20.31
N ASP A 242 -10.68 2.93 -21.30
CA ASP A 242 -10.00 1.85 -22.04
C ASP A 242 -8.67 2.27 -22.67
N GLY A 243 -8.59 3.47 -23.23
CA GLY A 243 -7.36 3.98 -23.85
C GLY A 243 -6.21 4.13 -22.84
N LEU A 244 -6.47 4.73 -21.66
CA LEU A 244 -5.48 4.89 -20.59
C LEU A 244 -5.11 3.55 -19.96
N LEU A 245 -6.11 2.72 -19.67
CA LEU A 245 -5.91 1.38 -19.13
C LEU A 245 -5.00 0.56 -20.05
N ASN A 246 -5.34 0.53 -21.34
CA ASN A 246 -4.58 -0.23 -22.33
C ASN A 246 -3.14 0.29 -22.49
N GLN A 247 -2.93 1.59 -22.44
CA GLN A 247 -1.61 2.19 -22.51
C GLN A 247 -0.75 1.83 -21.29
N LEU A 248 -1.32 1.99 -20.08
CA LEU A 248 -0.59 1.71 -18.85
C LEU A 248 -0.28 0.21 -18.69
N LEU A 249 -1.22 -0.67 -19.04
CA LEU A 249 -0.98 -2.11 -19.05
C LEU A 249 0.06 -2.51 -20.11
N GLY A 250 0.02 -1.88 -21.29
CA GLY A 250 1.03 -2.12 -22.34
C GLY A 250 2.44 -1.86 -21.84
N LEU A 251 2.68 -0.69 -21.22
CA LEU A 251 3.97 -0.35 -20.63
C LEU A 251 4.39 -1.33 -19.52
N GLY A 252 3.44 -1.73 -18.69
CA GLY A 252 3.70 -2.73 -17.65
C GLY A 252 4.09 -4.09 -18.21
N ILE A 253 3.42 -4.55 -19.29
CA ILE A 253 3.70 -5.82 -19.95
C ILE A 253 5.09 -5.80 -20.62
N GLU A 254 5.39 -4.76 -21.40
CA GLU A 254 6.71 -4.58 -22.02
C GLU A 254 7.82 -4.61 -20.96
N LYS A 255 7.62 -3.90 -19.86
CA LYS A 255 8.59 -3.89 -18.77
C LYS A 255 8.72 -5.24 -18.09
N LEU A 256 7.61 -5.95 -17.89
CA LEU A 256 7.66 -7.30 -17.31
C LEU A 256 8.39 -8.29 -18.25
N ASP A 257 8.24 -8.16 -19.56
CA ASP A 257 8.99 -8.96 -20.54
C ASP A 257 10.50 -8.72 -20.43
N GLU A 258 10.93 -7.45 -20.36
CA GLU A 258 12.33 -7.11 -20.15
C GLU A 258 12.88 -7.70 -18.84
N VAL A 259 12.11 -7.58 -17.76
CA VAL A 259 12.50 -8.11 -16.46
C VAL A 259 12.58 -9.64 -16.50
N ARG A 260 11.60 -10.31 -17.14
CA ARG A 260 11.57 -11.77 -17.26
C ARG A 260 12.68 -12.34 -18.16
N ALA A 261 13.21 -11.55 -19.06
CA ALA A 261 14.39 -11.95 -19.83
C ALA A 261 15.62 -12.19 -18.93
N ILE A 262 15.70 -11.52 -17.79
CA ILE A 262 16.77 -11.66 -16.78
C ILE A 262 16.35 -12.58 -15.64
N LYS A 263 15.10 -12.43 -15.18
CA LYS A 263 14.50 -13.17 -14.05
C LYS A 263 13.18 -13.81 -14.49
N PRO A 264 13.21 -15.04 -15.03
CA PRO A 264 12.06 -15.69 -15.67
C PRO A 264 10.82 -15.85 -14.78
N ASP A 265 11.01 -15.93 -13.46
CA ASP A 265 9.95 -16.06 -12.46
C ASP A 265 9.34 -14.71 -12.04
N ALA A 266 9.84 -13.58 -12.52
CA ALA A 266 9.29 -12.26 -12.17
C ALA A 266 7.80 -12.14 -12.54
N ALA A 267 7.06 -11.37 -11.73
CA ALA A 267 5.63 -11.18 -11.92
C ALA A 267 5.21 -9.72 -11.76
N GLY A 268 4.03 -9.42 -12.30
CA GLY A 268 3.38 -8.12 -12.22
C GLY A 268 2.18 -8.12 -11.26
N LEU A 269 1.94 -6.96 -10.67
CA LEU A 269 0.78 -6.64 -9.85
C LEU A 269 -0.03 -5.55 -10.55
N VAL A 270 -1.35 -5.72 -10.64
CA VAL A 270 -2.26 -4.62 -10.97
C VAL A 270 -3.16 -4.37 -9.77
N VAL A 271 -3.16 -3.14 -9.26
CA VAL A 271 -4.06 -2.73 -8.18
C VAL A 271 -5.23 -2.00 -8.78
N ALA A 272 -6.42 -2.63 -8.80
CA ALA A 272 -7.63 -2.10 -9.39
C ALA A 272 -8.48 -1.32 -8.37
N THR A 273 -9.38 -0.43 -8.86
CA THR A 273 -10.25 0.40 -8.02
C THR A 273 -11.32 -0.41 -7.30
N ASN A 274 -11.98 -1.31 -8.04
CA ASN A 274 -13.09 -2.12 -7.59
C ASN A 274 -13.15 -3.44 -8.39
N ILE A 275 -14.13 -4.30 -8.09
CA ILE A 275 -14.26 -5.64 -8.69
C ILE A 275 -14.55 -5.54 -10.19
N GLU A 276 -15.38 -4.59 -10.63
CA GLU A 276 -15.72 -4.43 -12.04
C GLU A 276 -14.51 -3.98 -12.85
N HIS A 277 -13.77 -3.00 -12.33
CA HIS A 277 -12.50 -2.57 -12.93
C HIS A 277 -11.47 -3.73 -12.95
N ALA A 278 -11.42 -4.57 -11.92
CA ALA A 278 -10.55 -5.75 -11.94
C ALA A 278 -10.93 -6.74 -13.06
N ARG A 279 -12.21 -6.87 -13.42
CA ARG A 279 -12.66 -7.66 -14.57
C ARG A 279 -12.24 -7.02 -15.89
N GLN A 280 -12.40 -5.71 -16.04
CA GLN A 280 -11.94 -4.95 -17.21
C GLN A 280 -10.42 -5.14 -17.42
N VAL A 281 -9.62 -5.00 -16.36
CA VAL A 281 -8.17 -5.28 -16.37
C VAL A 281 -7.90 -6.73 -16.82
N ALA A 282 -8.61 -7.69 -16.26
CA ALA A 282 -8.45 -9.11 -16.58
C ALA A 282 -8.73 -9.39 -18.06
N LEU A 283 -9.80 -8.79 -18.62
CA LEU A 283 -10.11 -8.89 -20.05
C LEU A 283 -9.02 -8.25 -20.92
N ALA A 284 -8.50 -7.10 -20.53
CA ALA A 284 -7.43 -6.42 -21.24
C ALA A 284 -6.10 -7.20 -21.23
N LEU A 285 -5.78 -7.89 -20.14
CA LEU A 285 -4.64 -8.82 -20.03
C LEU A 285 -4.87 -10.06 -20.92
N ALA A 286 -6.07 -10.67 -20.84
CA ALA A 286 -6.41 -11.83 -21.67
C ALA A 286 -6.32 -11.54 -23.17
N ALA A 287 -6.81 -10.36 -23.61
CA ALA A 287 -6.73 -9.94 -25.01
C ALA A 287 -5.27 -9.81 -25.53
N ARG A 288 -4.30 -9.65 -24.61
CA ARG A 288 -2.86 -9.61 -24.93
C ARG A 288 -2.15 -10.95 -24.72
N GLY A 289 -2.89 -12.02 -24.43
CA GLY A 289 -2.33 -13.35 -24.17
C GLY A 289 -1.62 -13.50 -22.83
N GLU A 290 -1.81 -12.55 -21.90
CA GLU A 290 -1.19 -12.59 -20.59
C GLU A 290 -1.88 -13.59 -19.66
N SER A 291 -1.08 -14.34 -18.88
CA SER A 291 -1.61 -15.18 -17.81
C SER A 291 -1.82 -14.38 -16.54
N TYR A 292 -2.98 -14.52 -15.91
CA TYR A 292 -3.33 -13.73 -14.72
C TYR A 292 -4.14 -14.51 -13.68
N ARG A 293 -4.17 -13.97 -12.45
CA ARG A 293 -5.10 -14.34 -11.38
C ARG A 293 -5.77 -13.07 -10.86
N VAL A 294 -7.04 -13.18 -10.45
CA VAL A 294 -7.78 -12.06 -9.83
C VAL A 294 -8.06 -12.40 -8.38
N VAL A 295 -7.74 -11.47 -7.48
CA VAL A 295 -7.96 -11.62 -6.03
C VAL A 295 -8.65 -10.39 -5.49
N THR A 296 -9.84 -10.61 -4.90
CA THR A 296 -10.67 -9.57 -4.29
C THR A 296 -11.16 -10.05 -2.93
N ASN A 297 -11.76 -9.17 -2.14
CA ASN A 297 -12.41 -9.52 -0.89
C ASN A 297 -13.61 -10.48 -1.04
N ARG A 298 -14.09 -10.71 -2.28
CA ARG A 298 -15.16 -11.67 -2.61
C ARG A 298 -14.62 -12.97 -3.24
N THR A 299 -13.31 -13.08 -3.40
CA THR A 299 -12.71 -14.31 -3.96
C THR A 299 -12.77 -15.41 -2.92
N PRO A 300 -13.47 -16.54 -3.20
CA PRO A 300 -13.39 -17.71 -2.31
C PRO A 300 -11.94 -18.16 -2.20
N ASP A 301 -11.52 -18.52 -0.98
CA ASP A 301 -10.16 -19.03 -0.69
C ASP A 301 -9.04 -18.14 -1.27
N ALA A 302 -9.21 -16.80 -1.18
CA ALA A 302 -8.27 -15.80 -1.70
C ALA A 302 -6.81 -16.10 -1.31
N GLN A 303 -6.60 -16.61 -0.10
CA GLN A 303 -5.29 -17.00 0.38
C GLN A 303 -4.68 -18.17 -0.40
N GLN A 304 -5.49 -19.15 -0.78
CA GLN A 304 -5.05 -20.27 -1.61
C GLN A 304 -4.64 -19.76 -2.99
N VAL A 305 -5.44 -18.91 -3.62
CA VAL A 305 -5.12 -18.29 -4.93
C VAL A 305 -3.79 -17.54 -4.86
N ILE A 306 -3.55 -16.78 -3.80
CA ILE A 306 -2.29 -16.06 -3.58
C ILE A 306 -1.12 -17.05 -3.42
N ASN A 307 -1.29 -18.12 -2.64
CA ASN A 307 -0.24 -19.12 -2.43
C ASN A 307 0.09 -19.89 -3.71
N GLU A 308 -0.91 -20.25 -4.49
CA GLU A 308 -0.73 -20.86 -5.81
C GLU A 308 -0.01 -19.90 -6.76
N PHE A 309 -0.39 -18.61 -6.77
CA PHE A 309 0.29 -17.60 -7.58
C PHE A 309 1.77 -17.46 -7.20
N LYS A 310 2.13 -17.51 -5.91
CA LYS A 310 3.53 -17.39 -5.45
C LYS A 310 4.47 -18.41 -6.09
N SER A 311 3.98 -19.63 -6.31
CA SER A 311 4.78 -20.77 -6.82
C SER A 311 4.53 -21.10 -8.29
N SER A 312 3.66 -20.34 -8.99
CA SER A 312 3.30 -20.57 -10.38
C SER A 312 4.10 -19.68 -11.35
N ASP A 313 4.05 -20.03 -12.63
CA ASP A 313 4.59 -19.21 -13.73
C ASP A 313 3.61 -18.11 -14.20
N CYS A 314 2.45 -17.98 -13.53
CA CYS A 314 1.46 -16.97 -13.85
C CYS A 314 2.07 -15.57 -13.77
N ARG A 315 1.86 -14.75 -14.81
CA ARG A 315 2.58 -13.48 -14.97
C ARG A 315 2.01 -12.36 -14.14
N TRP A 316 0.68 -12.27 -14.02
CA TRP A 316 0.01 -11.14 -13.39
C TRP A 316 -0.91 -11.57 -12.25
N ILE A 317 -0.95 -10.75 -11.21
CA ILE A 317 -2.00 -10.79 -10.21
C ILE A 317 -2.74 -9.44 -10.19
N VAL A 318 -4.05 -9.49 -10.36
CA VAL A 318 -4.95 -8.34 -10.30
C VAL A 318 -5.63 -8.34 -8.93
N ALA A 319 -5.52 -7.25 -8.19
CA ALA A 319 -6.00 -7.20 -6.82
C ALA A 319 -6.87 -5.97 -6.54
N VAL A 320 -7.90 -6.18 -5.71
CA VAL A 320 -8.72 -5.10 -5.14
C VAL A 320 -8.63 -5.20 -3.62
N GLY A 321 -7.92 -4.25 -2.99
CA GLY A 321 -7.82 -4.13 -1.54
C GLY A 321 -7.06 -5.23 -0.79
N MET A 322 -6.78 -6.39 -1.43
CA MET A 322 -6.24 -7.58 -0.76
C MET A 322 -4.71 -7.65 -0.68
N ILE A 323 -3.98 -6.95 -1.54
CA ILE A 323 -2.52 -7.05 -1.65
C ILE A 323 -1.82 -5.79 -1.08
N SER A 324 -2.55 -4.81 -0.59
CA SER A 324 -1.98 -3.63 0.06
C SER A 324 -1.28 -3.96 1.38
N GLU A 325 -1.77 -4.95 2.13
CA GLU A 325 -1.21 -5.35 3.42
C GLU A 325 -1.11 -6.88 3.59
N GLY A 326 -0.14 -7.33 4.39
CA GLY A 326 -0.02 -8.71 4.83
C GLY A 326 0.50 -9.73 3.81
N THR A 327 0.43 -9.45 2.51
CA THR A 327 0.77 -10.42 1.47
C THR A 327 2.26 -10.38 1.11
N ASP A 328 2.93 -11.52 1.17
CA ASP A 328 4.33 -11.67 0.78
C ASP A 328 4.46 -12.45 -0.53
N ILE A 329 4.69 -11.75 -1.65
CA ILE A 329 4.94 -12.33 -2.97
C ILE A 329 6.26 -11.76 -3.52
N PRO A 330 7.42 -12.34 -3.17
CA PRO A 330 8.72 -11.75 -3.47
C PRO A 330 9.04 -11.61 -4.96
N ARG A 331 8.38 -12.38 -5.83
CA ARG A 331 8.58 -12.34 -7.28
C ARG A 331 7.88 -11.15 -7.97
N LEU A 332 7.03 -10.40 -7.27
CA LEU A 332 6.43 -9.17 -7.82
C LEU A 332 7.52 -8.12 -8.04
N GLN A 333 7.62 -7.58 -9.25
CA GLN A 333 8.68 -6.66 -9.66
C GLN A 333 8.16 -5.48 -10.48
N VAL A 334 7.01 -5.63 -11.13
CA VAL A 334 6.31 -4.60 -11.88
C VAL A 334 4.94 -4.36 -11.25
N CYS A 335 4.53 -3.12 -11.09
CA CYS A 335 3.21 -2.76 -10.57
C CYS A 335 2.54 -1.70 -11.46
N CYS A 336 1.29 -1.96 -11.86
CA CYS A 336 0.39 -0.97 -12.44
C CYS A 336 -0.58 -0.49 -11.35
N TYR A 337 -0.40 0.77 -10.92
CA TYR A 337 -1.21 1.38 -9.87
C TYR A 337 -2.46 2.01 -10.47
N LEU A 338 -3.56 1.28 -10.44
CA LEU A 338 -4.88 1.70 -10.93
C LEU A 338 -5.88 1.80 -9.77
N SER A 339 -5.41 2.18 -8.59
CA SER A 339 -6.25 2.36 -7.41
C SER A 339 -6.78 3.79 -7.33
N ARG A 340 -8.06 3.94 -6.97
CA ARG A 340 -8.64 5.24 -6.64
C ARG A 340 -8.15 5.82 -5.31
N ILE A 341 -7.51 5.00 -4.48
CA ILE A 341 -7.00 5.44 -3.17
C ILE A 341 -5.76 6.30 -3.39
N ARG A 342 -5.86 7.58 -3.05
CA ARG A 342 -4.81 8.59 -3.19
C ARG A 342 -4.32 9.06 -1.81
N THR A 343 -3.93 8.10 -0.97
CA THR A 343 -3.25 8.36 0.30
C THR A 343 -1.80 7.89 0.22
N GLU A 344 -0.88 8.64 0.81
CA GLU A 344 0.55 8.29 0.79
C GLU A 344 0.80 6.93 1.45
N LEU A 345 0.05 6.64 2.51
CA LEU A 345 0.09 5.34 3.19
C LEU A 345 -0.15 4.19 2.20
N HIS A 346 -1.29 4.20 1.50
CA HIS A 346 -1.65 3.14 0.54
C HIS A 346 -0.65 3.06 -0.63
N TYR A 347 -0.23 4.21 -1.15
CA TYR A 347 0.75 4.30 -2.23
C TYR A 347 2.08 3.60 -1.84
N ARG A 348 2.64 3.93 -0.67
CA ARG A 348 3.88 3.32 -0.16
C ARG A 348 3.71 1.84 0.22
N GLN A 349 2.55 1.44 0.72
CA GLN A 349 2.24 0.03 0.98
C GLN A 349 2.24 -0.80 -0.30
N VAL A 350 1.59 -0.31 -1.37
CA VAL A 350 1.58 -0.97 -2.68
C VAL A 350 2.99 -1.00 -3.28
N LEU A 351 3.70 0.12 -3.27
CA LEU A 351 5.09 0.17 -3.72
C LEU A 351 5.95 -0.86 -2.97
N GLY A 352 5.80 -0.96 -1.66
CA GLY A 352 6.51 -1.92 -0.82
C GLY A 352 6.32 -3.39 -1.22
N ARG A 353 5.26 -3.72 -2.00
CA ARG A 353 5.04 -5.09 -2.50
C ARG A 353 6.03 -5.49 -3.59
N VAL A 354 6.47 -4.55 -4.39
CA VAL A 354 7.43 -4.80 -5.48
C VAL A 354 8.88 -4.56 -5.09
N LEU A 355 9.14 -3.92 -3.94
CA LEU A 355 10.50 -3.63 -3.47
C LEU A 355 11.23 -4.83 -2.85
N ARG A 356 10.56 -5.94 -2.62
CA ARG A 356 11.16 -7.11 -1.95
C ARG A 356 12.18 -7.80 -2.84
N ARG A 357 13.42 -7.85 -2.39
CA ARG A 357 14.53 -8.44 -3.11
C ARG A 357 14.71 -9.92 -2.77
N THR A 358 14.96 -10.76 -3.77
CA THR A 358 15.15 -12.21 -3.62
C THR A 358 16.55 -12.72 -4.02
N GLY A 359 17.37 -11.87 -4.64
CA GLY A 359 18.71 -12.26 -5.10
C GLY A 359 19.61 -11.07 -5.38
N SER A 360 20.86 -11.31 -5.69
CA SER A 360 21.86 -10.26 -5.95
C SER A 360 21.65 -9.52 -7.28
N THR A 361 21.02 -10.15 -8.26
CA THR A 361 20.73 -9.57 -9.59
C THR A 361 19.37 -8.85 -9.65
N ASP A 362 18.62 -8.87 -8.55
CA ASP A 362 17.24 -8.43 -8.48
C ASP A 362 17.16 -7.02 -7.84
N ASN A 363 17.62 -6.01 -8.58
CA ASN A 363 17.90 -4.67 -8.02
C ASN A 363 16.81 -3.63 -8.26
N LEU A 364 15.92 -3.82 -9.25
CA LEU A 364 14.97 -2.80 -9.68
C LEU A 364 13.52 -3.28 -9.52
N ALA A 365 12.65 -2.34 -9.16
CA ALA A 365 11.20 -2.51 -9.18
C ALA A 365 10.56 -1.36 -9.95
N TRP A 366 9.46 -1.64 -10.65
CA TRP A 366 8.81 -0.67 -11.52
C TRP A 366 7.39 -0.42 -11.06
N LEU A 367 7.01 0.86 -10.96
CA LEU A 367 5.66 1.31 -10.64
C LEU A 367 5.17 2.23 -11.75
N PHE A 368 4.10 1.83 -12.43
CA PHE A 368 3.41 2.62 -13.44
C PHE A 368 2.16 3.23 -12.82
N VAL A 369 2.00 4.55 -12.95
CA VAL A 369 0.90 5.31 -12.36
C VAL A 369 0.52 6.49 -13.26
N LEU A 370 -0.75 6.92 -13.27
CA LEU A 370 -1.15 8.14 -13.98
C LEU A 370 -0.60 9.38 -13.27
N ALA A 371 -0.23 10.39 -14.05
CA ALA A 371 0.27 11.69 -13.56
C ALA A 371 -0.89 12.51 -12.94
N GLU A 372 -1.43 12.01 -11.85
CA GLU A 372 -2.37 12.71 -10.99
C GLU A 372 -1.59 13.50 -9.92
N PRO A 373 -1.95 14.77 -9.66
CA PRO A 373 -1.11 15.67 -8.84
C PRO A 373 -0.69 15.11 -7.48
N THR A 374 -1.59 14.44 -6.77
CA THR A 374 -1.31 13.86 -5.44
C THR A 374 -0.34 12.67 -5.54
N LEU A 375 -0.52 11.82 -6.55
CA LEU A 375 0.35 10.66 -6.78
C LEU A 375 1.73 11.09 -7.31
N GLU A 376 1.80 12.17 -8.09
CA GLU A 376 3.06 12.79 -8.50
C GLU A 376 3.83 13.29 -7.27
N GLU A 377 3.17 13.98 -6.33
CA GLU A 377 3.78 14.43 -5.07
C GLU A 377 4.31 13.25 -4.25
N PHE A 378 3.54 12.18 -4.11
CA PHE A 378 4.00 10.97 -3.37
C PHE A 378 5.18 10.29 -4.07
N SER A 379 5.17 10.28 -5.40
CA SER A 379 6.28 9.75 -6.19
C SER A 379 7.56 10.54 -5.97
N GLN A 380 7.45 11.87 -5.92
CA GLN A 380 8.57 12.76 -5.62
C GLN A 380 9.09 12.54 -4.19
N ARG A 381 8.20 12.44 -3.20
CA ARG A 381 8.59 12.16 -1.81
C ARG A 381 9.29 10.80 -1.67
N VAL A 382 8.91 9.80 -2.45
CA VAL A 382 9.63 8.51 -2.48
C VAL A 382 11.02 8.69 -3.07
N ALA A 383 11.17 9.48 -4.13
CA ALA A 383 12.47 9.79 -4.75
C ALA A 383 13.40 10.53 -3.76
N ASP A 384 12.86 11.48 -3.00
CA ASP A 384 13.60 12.25 -1.99
C ASP A 384 14.09 11.40 -0.80
N ASP A 385 13.41 10.29 -0.52
CA ASP A 385 13.83 9.31 0.51
C ASP A 385 15.00 8.41 0.06
N LEU A 386 15.43 8.51 -1.19
CA LEU A 386 16.51 7.70 -1.75
C LEU A 386 17.88 8.38 -1.58
N PRO A 387 19.01 7.64 -1.65
CA PRO A 387 20.34 8.25 -1.62
C PRO A 387 20.50 9.31 -2.71
N GLU A 388 21.16 10.45 -2.39
CA GLU A 388 21.34 11.57 -3.33
C GLU A 388 22.10 11.17 -4.60
N ASP A 389 23.04 10.25 -4.48
CA ASP A 389 23.83 9.70 -5.59
C ASP A 389 23.00 8.82 -6.55
N LEU A 390 21.83 8.35 -6.11
CA LEU A 390 20.88 7.59 -6.90
C LEU A 390 19.66 8.42 -7.37
N ALA A 391 19.47 9.63 -6.85
CA ALA A 391 18.33 10.48 -7.16
C ALA A 391 18.63 11.37 -8.37
N ILE A 392 18.50 10.83 -9.57
CA ILE A 392 18.59 11.62 -10.80
C ILE A 392 17.20 11.74 -11.41
N LEU A 393 16.65 12.95 -11.40
CA LEU A 393 15.45 13.31 -12.14
C LEU A 393 15.80 13.37 -13.64
N THR A 394 15.58 12.31 -14.38
CA THR A 394 15.74 12.32 -15.83
C THR A 394 14.34 12.36 -16.47
N GLN A 395 13.98 13.51 -17.04
CA GLN A 395 12.86 13.60 -17.96
C GLN A 395 13.27 12.90 -19.26
N VAL A 396 12.91 11.65 -19.42
CA VAL A 396 13.07 10.97 -20.70
C VAL A 396 11.79 11.18 -21.50
N GLN A 397 11.85 12.04 -22.50
CA GLN A 397 10.87 12.02 -23.57
C GLN A 397 11.16 10.76 -24.39
N VAL A 398 10.40 9.70 -24.17
CA VAL A 398 10.44 8.52 -25.05
C VAL A 398 9.73 8.92 -26.35
N PRO A 399 10.41 8.92 -27.51
CA PRO A 399 9.73 9.09 -28.76
C PRO A 399 8.71 7.96 -28.90
N ALA A 400 7.48 8.28 -29.29
CA ALA A 400 6.52 7.28 -29.71
C ALA A 400 7.20 6.38 -30.75
N MET A 401 7.27 5.08 -30.52
CA MET A 401 7.76 4.14 -31.56
C MET A 401 6.82 4.31 -32.75
N GLY A 402 7.39 4.88 -33.82
CA GLY A 402 6.64 5.23 -35.01
C GLY A 402 6.15 3.99 -35.75
N LEU A 403 4.87 4.00 -36.01
CA LEU A 403 4.33 3.58 -37.29
C LEU A 403 3.82 4.86 -37.94
N GLU A 404 4.58 5.36 -38.91
CA GLU A 404 4.19 6.50 -39.74
C GLU A 404 2.93 6.14 -40.53
N THR A 405 1.82 6.76 -40.18
CA THR A 405 0.81 7.21 -41.14
C THR A 405 0.17 8.46 -40.59
N PRO A 406 0.06 9.53 -41.37
CA PRO A 406 -0.55 10.77 -40.93
C PRO A 406 -2.05 10.70 -41.17
N THR A 407 -2.77 10.24 -40.17
CA THR A 407 -4.22 10.44 -40.08
C THR A 407 -4.54 10.83 -38.65
N ASP A 408 -5.32 11.90 -38.53
CA ASP A 408 -5.87 12.43 -37.28
C ASP A 408 -6.86 11.42 -36.66
N ASP A 409 -6.39 10.22 -36.28
CA ASP A 409 -7.23 9.22 -35.69
C ASP A 409 -7.14 9.26 -34.16
N MET A 410 -8.22 9.71 -33.59
CA MET A 410 -8.52 9.68 -32.17
C MET A 410 -8.96 8.26 -31.78
N THR A 411 -8.23 7.59 -30.92
CA THR A 411 -8.58 6.24 -30.48
C THR A 411 -9.50 6.24 -29.26
N ALA A 412 -10.50 5.40 -29.33
CA ALA A 412 -11.45 4.94 -28.30
C ALA A 412 -12.23 6.05 -27.56
N ILE A 413 -13.50 6.12 -27.87
CA ILE A 413 -14.48 6.95 -27.16
C ILE A 413 -15.11 6.07 -26.08
N SER A 414 -14.88 6.40 -24.82
CA SER A 414 -15.66 5.83 -23.69
C SER A 414 -16.70 6.84 -23.25
N GLN A 415 -17.95 6.42 -23.20
CA GLN A 415 -19.05 7.23 -22.66
C GLN A 415 -19.07 7.10 -21.13
N VAL A 416 -19.00 8.22 -20.44
CA VAL A 416 -19.19 8.29 -18.98
C VAL A 416 -20.57 8.87 -18.74
N GLU A 417 -21.52 8.03 -18.28
CA GLU A 417 -22.80 8.52 -17.80
C GLU A 417 -22.61 9.22 -16.45
N GLY A 418 -23.08 10.45 -16.34
CA GLY A 418 -22.99 11.24 -15.12
C GLY A 418 -23.80 10.60 -13.98
N LEU A 419 -23.13 9.93 -13.07
CA LEU A 419 -23.72 9.44 -11.83
C LEU A 419 -23.92 10.60 -10.85
N ALA A 420 -25.17 11.02 -10.69
CA ALA A 420 -25.54 11.90 -9.58
C ALA A 420 -25.18 11.23 -8.26
N SER A 421 -24.36 11.89 -7.46
CA SER A 421 -23.99 11.46 -6.11
C SER A 421 -25.26 11.30 -5.25
N LYS A 422 -25.57 10.09 -4.85
CA LYS A 422 -26.54 9.81 -3.78
C LYS A 422 -25.78 9.79 -2.45
N ASP A 423 -25.69 10.94 -1.82
CA ASP A 423 -25.56 11.00 -0.37
C ASP A 423 -26.96 10.86 0.24
N SER A 424 -27.22 9.73 0.84
CA SER A 424 -28.38 9.47 1.65
C SER A 424 -28.01 9.59 3.12
N ASP A 425 -28.36 10.70 3.76
CA ASP A 425 -28.52 10.69 5.19
C ASP A 425 -29.96 11.10 5.58
N ARG A 426 -30.49 10.27 6.46
CA ARG A 426 -31.84 10.28 7.02
C ARG A 426 -32.07 11.53 7.87
N HIS A 427 -33.25 12.16 7.77
CA HIS A 427 -34.11 12.36 8.92
C HIS A 427 -35.55 12.76 8.55
N ALA A 428 -36.42 12.37 9.41
CA ALA A 428 -37.88 12.35 9.32
C ALA A 428 -38.58 13.70 9.21
N GLY A 429 -39.72 13.71 8.47
CA GLY A 429 -41.01 14.26 8.85
C GLY A 429 -41.24 15.74 8.66
N THR A 430 -42.07 16.12 7.70
CA THR A 430 -43.38 16.72 7.86
C THR A 430 -43.94 17.20 6.52
N ASN A 431 -45.21 16.90 6.29
CA ASN A 431 -46.00 17.31 5.14
C ASN A 431 -46.10 18.83 5.00
N VAL A 432 -45.83 19.35 3.80
CA VAL A 432 -46.49 20.55 3.27
C VAL A 432 -46.66 20.36 1.75
N GLU A 433 -47.88 20.23 1.29
CA GLU A 433 -48.26 20.38 -0.10
C GLU A 433 -47.93 21.80 -0.58
N SER A 434 -47.07 21.91 -1.58
CA SER A 434 -46.92 23.11 -2.39
C SER A 434 -46.67 22.66 -3.85
N ALA A 435 -47.55 23.12 -4.72
CA ALA A 435 -47.50 22.95 -6.15
C ALA A 435 -46.13 23.37 -6.71
N LEU A 436 -45.33 22.44 -7.19
CA LEU A 436 -44.09 22.70 -7.91
C LEU A 436 -44.36 22.62 -9.40
N SER A 437 -44.11 23.75 -10.07
CA SER A 437 -43.94 23.87 -11.51
C SER A 437 -42.93 22.81 -11.98
N LEU A 438 -43.31 21.99 -12.97
CA LEU A 438 -42.37 21.16 -13.72
C LEU A 438 -41.39 22.08 -14.45
N SER A 439 -40.23 22.36 -13.82
CA SER A 439 -39.05 22.77 -14.55
C SER A 439 -38.50 21.52 -15.25
N CYS A 440 -38.32 21.59 -16.57
CA CYS A 440 -37.64 20.58 -17.35
C CYS A 440 -36.35 20.14 -16.63
N LEU A 441 -36.32 18.92 -16.17
CA LEU A 441 -35.06 18.26 -15.79
C LEU A 441 -34.33 18.02 -17.12
N GLU A 442 -33.39 18.91 -17.46
CA GLU A 442 -32.44 18.64 -18.52
C GLU A 442 -31.71 17.35 -18.17
N ALA A 443 -31.59 16.46 -19.15
CA ALA A 443 -30.80 15.23 -18.99
C ALA A 443 -29.37 15.62 -18.62
N PRO A 444 -28.70 14.90 -17.70
CA PRO A 444 -27.33 15.22 -17.34
C PRO A 444 -26.44 15.15 -18.58
N PRO A 445 -25.47 16.07 -18.73
CA PRO A 445 -24.61 16.09 -19.90
C PRO A 445 -23.81 14.78 -20.01
N ILE A 446 -23.67 14.29 -21.23
CA ILE A 446 -22.82 13.12 -21.54
C ILE A 446 -21.42 13.64 -21.85
N TYR A 447 -20.41 13.13 -21.16
CA TYR A 447 -19.02 13.49 -21.36
C TYR A 447 -18.30 12.39 -22.15
N GLN A 448 -17.61 12.78 -23.22
CA GLN A 448 -16.72 11.90 -23.99
C GLN A 448 -15.29 12.35 -23.81
N ILE A 449 -14.42 11.46 -23.36
CA ILE A 449 -13.00 11.72 -23.19
C ILE A 449 -12.22 11.03 -24.30
N SER A 450 -11.29 11.73 -24.91
CA SER A 450 -10.38 11.17 -25.89
C SER A 450 -8.95 11.66 -25.67
N PHE A 451 -8.01 10.75 -25.85
CA PHE A 451 -6.58 11.00 -25.65
C PHE A 451 -5.85 10.99 -26.98
N SER A 452 -4.83 11.85 -27.12
CA SER A 452 -3.92 11.73 -28.27
C SER A 452 -3.11 10.44 -28.16
N GLN A 453 -2.60 9.95 -29.28
CA GLN A 453 -1.71 8.78 -29.31
C GLN A 453 -0.34 9.05 -28.63
N HIS A 454 -0.02 10.32 -28.33
CA HIS A 454 1.25 10.73 -27.77
C HIS A 454 1.15 10.87 -26.25
N TYR A 455 1.54 9.83 -25.54
CA TYR A 455 1.66 9.85 -24.09
C TYR A 455 3.07 10.33 -23.68
N ARG A 456 3.13 11.12 -22.59
CA ARG A 456 4.38 11.46 -21.93
C ARG A 456 4.63 10.48 -20.82
N GLN A 457 5.86 10.02 -20.71
CA GLN A 457 6.33 9.25 -19.57
C GLN A 457 7.35 10.10 -18.84
N GLN A 458 7.05 10.45 -17.59
CA GLN A 458 8.03 11.01 -16.69
C GLN A 458 8.58 9.88 -15.84
N LEU A 459 9.85 9.54 -16.03
CA LEU A 459 10.53 8.55 -15.23
C LEU A 459 11.20 9.27 -14.05
N LEU A 460 10.70 9.03 -12.85
CA LEU A 460 11.42 9.32 -11.63
C LEU A 460 12.41 8.19 -11.43
N VAL A 461 13.64 8.46 -11.83
CA VAL A 461 14.71 7.47 -11.81
C VAL A 461 15.54 7.68 -10.60
N VAL A 462 15.74 6.59 -9.99
CA VAL A 462 16.83 6.36 -9.09
C VAL A 462 17.80 5.44 -9.82
N CYS A 463 18.91 5.99 -10.30
CA CYS A 463 19.96 5.21 -10.96
C CYS A 463 20.77 4.40 -9.98
#